data_a71d57b1f6f0dbc0cf0a2a5808ef62f0
#
_entry.id   a71d57b1f6f0dbc0cf0a2a5808ef62f0
#
_cell.length_a   1.000
_cell.length_b   1.000
_cell.length_c   1.000
_cell.angle_alpha   90.00
_cell.angle_beta   90.00
_cell.angle_gamma   90.00
#
_symmetry.space_group_name_H-M   'P 1'
#
loop_
_entity.id
_entity.type
_entity.pdbx_description
1 polymer ?
#
loop_
_entity_poly.entity_id
_entity_poly.type
_entity_poly.pdbx_seq_one_letter_code
_entity_poly.pdbx_strand_id
1 'polypeptide(L)'
;MIVVTGAAGFIGSCLVSRLNKAGYEDIVVVDDFSKTEKAKNLEGKTITAKVGRKDFIKWLADFGQEVDFIYHIGARTDTTEFNKAIFDELNVDYSIAVWKACVQFNIPLVYASSAATYGLGEFGYKDDHAVIPNLKPLNPYGDSKNDFDKWVLTQTEFPPFWAGLKFFNVYGPNEYHKGRMASVIFHAFRQINENGGMKLFRSHNPDYTDGGQLRDFVYVKDVVEVCLFLKEKQPTSGIYNLGSGKARTFLDLAKNTFKGMGKAEDISFIDTPIDIRDKYQYFTEADMSKMLEAGYDGGFHTLEEGVQDYVQNYLIGEKYY
;
A
#
# COMPACT_ATOMS: atom_id res chain seq x y z
N MET A 1 -12.59 17.53 10.69
CA MET A 1 -12.16 16.20 11.18
C MET A 1 -11.68 15.34 10.00
N ILE A 2 -10.51 14.68 10.09
CA ILE A 2 -10.03 13.72 9.09
C ILE A 2 -10.20 12.31 9.63
N VAL A 3 -10.67 11.38 8.81
CA VAL A 3 -10.78 9.97 9.19
C VAL A 3 -9.75 9.14 8.42
N VAL A 4 -9.03 8.26 9.12
CA VAL A 4 -8.10 7.29 8.52
C VAL A 4 -8.51 5.89 8.92
N THR A 5 -8.98 5.05 7.97
CA THR A 5 -9.23 3.63 8.23
C THR A 5 -7.98 2.80 7.98
N GLY A 6 -7.83 1.66 8.68
CA GLY A 6 -6.59 0.90 8.68
C GLY A 6 -5.43 1.66 9.33
N ALA A 7 -5.77 2.60 10.21
CA ALA A 7 -4.83 3.56 10.78
C ALA A 7 -3.76 2.94 11.68
N ALA A 8 -4.02 1.81 12.33
CA ALA A 8 -3.01 1.08 13.08
C ALA A 8 -2.12 0.18 12.19
N GLY A 9 -2.47 0.04 10.90
CA GLY A 9 -1.70 -0.72 9.93
C GLY A 9 -0.43 0.03 9.47
N PHE A 10 0.30 -0.58 8.53
CA PHE A 10 1.54 -0.06 7.97
C PHE A 10 1.37 1.34 7.34
N ILE A 11 0.70 1.44 6.19
CA ILE A 11 0.54 2.70 5.45
C ILE A 11 -0.32 3.69 6.24
N GLY A 12 -1.42 3.22 6.86
CA GLY A 12 -2.33 4.09 7.60
C GLY A 12 -1.66 4.82 8.77
N SER A 13 -0.78 4.14 9.51
CA SER A 13 -0.07 4.77 10.64
C SER A 13 1.00 5.77 10.18
N CYS A 14 1.67 5.49 9.06
CA CYS A 14 2.57 6.46 8.43
C CYS A 14 1.80 7.70 7.94
N LEU A 15 0.60 7.50 7.39
CA LEU A 15 -0.25 8.60 6.97
C LEU A 15 -0.68 9.48 8.15
N VAL A 16 -1.11 8.88 9.28
CA VAL A 16 -1.44 9.64 10.50
C VAL A 16 -0.25 10.46 10.96
N SER A 17 0.96 9.86 10.98
CA SER A 17 2.20 10.59 11.32
C SER A 17 2.46 11.76 10.38
N ARG A 18 2.27 11.56 9.07
CA ARG A 18 2.49 12.62 8.09
C ARG A 18 1.47 13.76 8.20
N LEU A 19 0.21 13.40 8.46
CA LEU A 19 -0.84 14.39 8.71
C LEU A 19 -0.53 15.23 9.95
N ASN A 20 -0.11 14.60 11.07
CA ASN A 20 0.33 15.33 12.27
C ASN A 20 1.49 16.30 11.96
N LYS A 21 2.50 15.84 11.18
CA LYS A 21 3.62 16.69 10.75
C LYS A 21 3.18 17.86 9.86
N ALA A 22 2.06 17.73 9.16
CA ALA A 22 1.46 18.80 8.37
C ALA A 22 0.54 19.73 9.20
N GLY A 23 0.40 19.49 10.51
CA GLY A 23 -0.40 20.30 11.43
C GLY A 23 -1.86 19.86 11.55
N TYR A 24 -2.23 18.70 10.99
CA TYR A 24 -3.57 18.13 11.20
C TYR A 24 -3.58 17.34 12.51
N GLU A 25 -4.38 17.78 13.47
CA GLU A 25 -4.49 17.17 14.79
C GLU A 25 -5.85 16.51 15.03
N ASP A 26 -6.90 17.01 14.36
CA ASP A 26 -8.25 16.46 14.46
C ASP A 26 -8.42 15.25 13.55
N ILE A 27 -7.89 14.11 14.02
CA ILE A 27 -7.84 12.84 13.28
C ILE A 27 -8.57 11.75 14.06
N VAL A 28 -9.56 11.13 13.43
CA VAL A 28 -10.21 9.92 13.91
C VAL A 28 -9.58 8.70 13.23
N VAL A 29 -9.09 7.77 14.03
CA VAL A 29 -8.46 6.54 13.54
C VAL A 29 -9.43 5.36 13.66
N VAL A 30 -9.56 4.60 12.58
CA VAL A 30 -10.45 3.44 12.49
C VAL A 30 -9.64 2.18 12.20
N ASP A 31 -9.75 1.18 13.07
CA ASP A 31 -9.06 -0.11 12.88
C ASP A 31 -9.71 -1.24 13.72
N ASP A 32 -9.18 -2.45 13.60
CA ASP A 32 -9.40 -3.54 14.54
C ASP A 32 -8.35 -3.47 15.66
N PHE A 33 -8.69 -2.74 16.72
CA PHE A 33 -7.81 -2.51 17.87
C PHE A 33 -7.66 -3.72 18.80
N SER A 34 -8.35 -4.82 18.53
CA SER A 34 -8.11 -6.08 19.26
C SER A 34 -6.75 -6.70 18.92
N LYS A 35 -6.15 -6.29 17.80
CA LYS A 35 -4.84 -6.73 17.34
C LYS A 35 -3.73 -5.88 17.95
N THR A 36 -3.27 -6.29 19.13
CA THR A 36 -2.31 -5.53 19.95
C THR A 36 -0.93 -5.40 19.33
N GLU A 37 -0.55 -6.27 18.42
CA GLU A 37 0.72 -6.22 17.67
C GLU A 37 0.88 -4.96 16.81
N LYS A 38 -0.23 -4.25 16.52
CA LYS A 38 -0.22 -2.99 15.78
C LYS A 38 -0.21 -1.74 16.69
N ALA A 39 -0.35 -1.91 17.99
CA ALA A 39 -0.55 -0.79 18.91
C ALA A 39 0.57 0.25 18.84
N LYS A 40 1.83 -0.22 18.75
CA LYS A 40 3.04 0.64 18.65
C LYS A 40 3.01 1.58 17.43
N ASN A 41 2.33 1.21 16.36
CA ASN A 41 2.22 2.05 15.17
C ASN A 41 1.51 3.39 15.44
N LEU A 42 0.70 3.47 16.49
CA LEU A 42 -0.04 4.69 16.85
C LEU A 42 0.54 5.41 18.07
N GLU A 43 1.60 4.88 18.68
CA GLU A 43 2.24 5.55 19.82
C GLU A 43 2.83 6.91 19.41
N GLY A 44 2.65 7.91 20.26
CA GLY A 44 3.17 9.27 20.04
C GLY A 44 2.47 10.08 18.95
N LYS A 45 1.36 9.57 18.36
CA LYS A 45 0.58 10.30 17.35
C LYS A 45 -0.57 11.07 18.00
N THR A 46 -0.85 12.27 17.50
CA THR A 46 -2.00 13.08 17.90
C THR A 46 -3.23 12.60 17.18
N ILE A 47 -4.21 12.09 17.92
CA ILE A 47 -5.47 11.58 17.42
C ILE A 47 -6.61 12.04 18.33
N THR A 48 -7.77 12.38 17.74
CA THR A 48 -8.98 12.82 18.48
C THR A 48 -9.73 11.63 19.05
N ALA A 49 -9.92 10.57 18.26
CA ALA A 49 -10.68 9.41 18.69
C ALA A 49 -10.24 8.11 17.99
N LYS A 50 -10.53 6.98 18.65
CA LYS A 50 -10.38 5.63 18.10
C LYS A 50 -11.77 5.02 17.91
N VAL A 51 -12.08 4.58 16.70
CA VAL A 51 -13.36 3.94 16.36
C VAL A 51 -13.09 2.52 15.87
N GLY A 52 -13.76 1.53 16.44
CA GLY A 52 -13.67 0.14 15.99
C GLY A 52 -14.17 0.00 14.56
N ARG A 53 -13.48 -0.78 13.73
CA ARG A 53 -13.88 -0.99 12.33
C ARG A 53 -15.34 -1.40 12.17
N LYS A 54 -15.86 -2.25 13.06
CA LYS A 54 -17.25 -2.74 13.03
C LYS A 54 -18.28 -1.65 13.34
N ASP A 55 -17.87 -0.64 14.09
CA ASP A 55 -18.75 0.44 14.54
C ASP A 55 -18.69 1.65 13.62
N PHE A 56 -17.74 1.69 12.67
CA PHE A 56 -17.42 2.88 11.90
C PHE A 56 -18.58 3.37 11.02
N ILE A 57 -19.30 2.49 10.35
CA ILE A 57 -20.45 2.92 9.51
C ILE A 57 -21.57 3.51 10.36
N LYS A 58 -21.82 2.96 11.56
CA LYS A 58 -22.76 3.55 12.51
C LYS A 58 -22.26 4.90 13.02
N TRP A 59 -20.98 4.99 13.36
CA TRP A 59 -20.34 6.24 13.78
C TRP A 59 -20.44 7.32 12.67
N LEU A 60 -20.25 6.96 11.39
CA LEU A 60 -20.45 7.90 10.28
C LEU A 60 -21.91 8.40 10.17
N ALA A 61 -22.90 7.57 10.50
CA ALA A 61 -24.29 8.02 10.51
C ALA A 61 -24.54 9.13 11.54
N ASP A 62 -23.81 9.10 12.66
CA ASP A 62 -23.96 10.08 13.76
C ASP A 62 -23.08 11.33 13.54
N PHE A 63 -21.86 11.18 12.99
CA PHE A 63 -20.82 12.21 12.92
C PHE A 63 -20.38 12.59 11.50
N GLY A 64 -20.95 12.00 10.45
CA GLY A 64 -20.52 12.20 9.07
C GLY A 64 -20.53 13.66 8.60
N GLN A 65 -21.42 14.50 9.13
CA GLN A 65 -21.47 15.93 8.82
C GLN A 65 -20.24 16.72 9.34
N GLU A 66 -19.49 16.16 10.28
CA GLU A 66 -18.29 16.79 10.86
C GLU A 66 -17.01 16.32 10.17
N VAL A 67 -17.11 15.37 9.22
CA VAL A 67 -15.95 14.77 8.53
C VAL A 67 -15.63 15.56 7.28
N ASP A 68 -14.41 16.10 7.19
CA ASP A 68 -13.91 16.85 6.04
C ASP A 68 -13.25 15.97 4.97
N PHE A 69 -12.71 14.79 5.38
CA PHE A 69 -11.97 13.92 4.47
C PHE A 69 -11.84 12.50 5.04
N ILE A 70 -11.95 11.49 4.17
CA ILE A 70 -11.70 10.09 4.54
C ILE A 70 -10.54 9.52 3.72
N TYR A 71 -9.55 8.94 4.42
CA TYR A 71 -8.57 8.03 3.85
C TYR A 71 -8.96 6.58 4.20
N HIS A 72 -9.51 5.87 3.24
CA HIS A 72 -9.90 4.47 3.38
C HIS A 72 -8.76 3.54 2.96
N ILE A 73 -7.77 3.38 3.87
CA ILE A 73 -6.56 2.58 3.63
C ILE A 73 -6.72 1.14 4.14
N GLY A 74 -7.68 0.91 5.04
CA GLY A 74 -7.91 -0.39 5.65
C GLY A 74 -8.40 -1.45 4.67
N ALA A 75 -7.75 -2.63 4.71
CA ALA A 75 -8.15 -3.81 3.95
C ALA A 75 -7.61 -5.09 4.58
N ARG A 76 -8.20 -6.23 4.26
CA ARG A 76 -7.57 -7.54 4.39
C ARG A 76 -6.57 -7.69 3.23
N THR A 77 -5.27 -7.86 3.52
CA THR A 77 -4.20 -7.81 2.52
C THR A 77 -3.44 -9.15 2.36
N ASP A 78 -3.92 -10.23 2.94
CA ASP A 78 -3.26 -11.54 2.90
C ASP A 78 -3.47 -12.21 1.53
N THR A 79 -2.47 -12.16 0.66
CA THR A 79 -2.50 -12.75 -0.68
C THR A 79 -2.48 -14.27 -0.69
N THR A 80 -2.30 -14.92 0.47
CA THR A 80 -2.31 -16.38 0.61
C THR A 80 -3.58 -16.90 1.25
N GLU A 81 -4.52 -16.03 1.58
CA GLU A 81 -5.88 -16.40 1.97
C GLU A 81 -6.72 -16.65 0.71
N PHE A 82 -7.38 -17.79 0.63
CA PHE A 82 -8.20 -18.18 -0.52
C PHE A 82 -9.70 -18.15 -0.25
N ASN A 83 -10.13 -17.88 0.99
CA ASN A 83 -11.53 -17.69 1.31
C ASN A 83 -12.05 -16.34 0.78
N LYS A 84 -12.66 -16.36 -0.41
CA LYS A 84 -13.19 -15.16 -1.07
C LYS A 84 -14.18 -14.39 -0.22
N ALA A 85 -15.02 -15.05 0.58
CA ALA A 85 -16.06 -14.41 1.38
C ALA A 85 -15.47 -13.42 2.40
N ILE A 86 -14.27 -13.68 2.93
CA ILE A 86 -13.57 -12.75 3.84
C ILE A 86 -13.21 -11.45 3.11
N PHE A 87 -12.80 -11.55 1.86
CA PHE A 87 -12.45 -10.37 1.06
C PHE A 87 -13.68 -9.64 0.56
N ASP A 88 -14.75 -10.36 0.22
CA ASP A 88 -16.01 -9.76 -0.18
C ASP A 88 -16.55 -8.89 0.97
N GLU A 89 -16.63 -9.43 2.20
CA GLU A 89 -17.06 -8.69 3.39
C GLU A 89 -16.15 -7.51 3.72
N LEU A 90 -14.83 -7.76 3.84
CA LEU A 90 -13.89 -6.81 4.45
C LEU A 90 -13.30 -5.80 3.46
N ASN A 91 -13.25 -6.12 2.16
CA ASN A 91 -12.67 -5.26 1.14
C ASN A 91 -13.73 -4.68 0.20
N VAL A 92 -14.72 -5.47 -0.23
CA VAL A 92 -15.72 -5.01 -1.20
C VAL A 92 -16.89 -4.34 -0.49
N ASP A 93 -17.66 -5.09 0.31
CA ASP A 93 -18.88 -4.58 0.94
C ASP A 93 -18.60 -3.42 1.90
N TYR A 94 -17.52 -3.55 2.67
CA TYR A 94 -17.11 -2.49 3.59
C TYR A 94 -16.69 -1.22 2.84
N SER A 95 -15.93 -1.33 1.73
CA SER A 95 -15.56 -0.17 0.92
C SER A 95 -16.77 0.46 0.24
N ILE A 96 -17.74 -0.33 -0.22
CA ILE A 96 -19.03 0.16 -0.75
C ILE A 96 -19.79 0.94 0.32
N ALA A 97 -19.84 0.45 1.55
CA ALA A 97 -20.50 1.15 2.64
C ALA A 97 -19.83 2.50 2.95
N VAL A 98 -18.48 2.54 2.98
CA VAL A 98 -17.72 3.79 3.15
C VAL A 98 -17.98 4.76 1.99
N TRP A 99 -17.95 4.28 0.74
CA TRP A 99 -18.25 5.10 -0.44
C TRP A 99 -19.64 5.74 -0.35
N LYS A 100 -20.68 4.93 -0.06
CA LYS A 100 -22.06 5.42 0.06
C LYS A 100 -22.20 6.48 1.15
N ALA A 101 -21.52 6.31 2.29
CA ALA A 101 -21.49 7.32 3.33
C ALA A 101 -20.78 8.61 2.85
N CYS A 102 -19.70 8.49 2.10
CA CYS A 102 -19.02 9.65 1.51
C CYS A 102 -19.92 10.41 0.54
N VAL A 103 -20.70 9.72 -0.28
CA VAL A 103 -21.70 10.34 -1.16
C VAL A 103 -22.79 11.03 -0.32
N GLN A 104 -23.37 10.33 0.66
CA GLN A 104 -24.45 10.84 1.51
C GLN A 104 -24.07 12.11 2.27
N PHE A 105 -22.85 12.15 2.82
CA PHE A 105 -22.37 13.27 3.66
C PHE A 105 -21.49 14.25 2.90
N ASN A 106 -21.35 14.08 1.58
CA ASN A 106 -20.51 14.94 0.71
C ASN A 106 -19.04 15.01 1.19
N ILE A 107 -18.44 13.86 1.52
CA ILE A 107 -17.08 13.74 2.05
C ILE A 107 -16.11 13.31 0.95
N PRO A 108 -15.02 14.04 0.71
CA PRO A 108 -13.93 13.60 -0.19
C PRO A 108 -13.27 12.30 0.29
N LEU A 109 -12.92 11.41 -0.64
CA LEU A 109 -12.42 10.07 -0.36
C LEU A 109 -11.14 9.73 -1.13
N VAL A 110 -10.12 9.27 -0.42
CA VAL A 110 -9.01 8.52 -1.02
C VAL A 110 -9.08 7.08 -0.52
N TYR A 111 -9.06 6.10 -1.42
CA TYR A 111 -9.11 4.69 -1.02
C TYR A 111 -7.94 3.88 -1.58
N ALA A 112 -7.56 2.83 -0.86
CA ALA A 112 -6.51 1.90 -1.26
C ALA A 112 -7.04 0.87 -2.27
N SER A 113 -6.55 0.93 -3.51
CA SER A 113 -6.55 -0.16 -4.47
C SER A 113 -5.18 -0.84 -4.47
N SER A 114 -4.83 -1.64 -5.48
CA SER A 114 -3.58 -2.40 -5.50
C SER A 114 -3.12 -2.71 -6.92
N ALA A 115 -1.81 -2.72 -7.16
CA ALA A 115 -1.22 -3.25 -8.38
C ALA A 115 -1.47 -4.77 -8.56
N ALA A 116 -1.87 -5.49 -7.50
CA ALA A 116 -2.32 -6.89 -7.61
C ALA A 116 -3.49 -7.06 -8.58
N THR A 117 -4.26 -6.00 -8.86
CA THR A 117 -5.34 -6.00 -9.86
C THR A 117 -4.85 -6.25 -11.28
N TYR A 118 -3.61 -5.92 -11.60
CA TYR A 118 -3.04 -6.06 -12.95
C TYR A 118 -2.71 -7.52 -13.34
N GLY A 119 -2.75 -8.46 -12.40
CA GLY A 119 -2.45 -9.86 -12.68
C GLY A 119 -1.02 -10.06 -13.17
N LEU A 120 -0.85 -10.74 -14.31
CA LEU A 120 0.45 -10.92 -14.97
C LEU A 120 0.85 -9.72 -15.86
N GLY A 121 0.01 -8.67 -15.91
CA GLY A 121 0.29 -7.48 -16.72
C GLY A 121 -0.12 -7.61 -18.18
N GLU A 122 -1.06 -8.49 -18.51
CA GLU A 122 -1.51 -8.75 -19.90
C GLU A 122 -2.04 -7.48 -20.59
N PHE A 123 -2.53 -6.50 -19.80
CA PHE A 123 -3.02 -5.21 -20.28
C PHE A 123 -2.07 -4.06 -19.94
N GLY A 124 -0.82 -4.37 -19.56
CA GLY A 124 0.14 -3.38 -19.05
C GLY A 124 -0.19 -2.92 -17.63
N TYR A 125 0.52 -1.89 -17.17
CA TYR A 125 0.40 -1.34 -15.81
C TYR A 125 -0.07 0.12 -15.84
N LYS A 126 -1.06 0.41 -16.69
CA LYS A 126 -1.70 1.73 -16.81
C LYS A 126 -2.99 1.78 -16.01
N ASP A 127 -3.22 2.90 -15.35
CA ASP A 127 -4.44 3.20 -14.60
C ASP A 127 -5.58 3.77 -15.48
N ASP A 128 -5.64 3.31 -16.73
CA ASP A 128 -6.71 3.62 -17.66
C ASP A 128 -8.00 2.89 -17.21
N HIS A 129 -9.06 3.65 -17.01
CA HIS A 129 -10.35 3.13 -16.59
C HIS A 129 -10.94 2.13 -17.61
N ALA A 130 -10.62 2.27 -18.89
CA ALA A 130 -11.12 1.37 -19.95
C ALA A 130 -10.57 -0.06 -19.83
N VAL A 131 -9.40 -0.26 -19.23
CA VAL A 131 -8.80 -1.60 -19.08
C VAL A 131 -9.21 -2.30 -17.80
N ILE A 132 -9.64 -1.57 -16.76
CA ILE A 132 -9.97 -2.11 -15.43
C ILE A 132 -11.00 -3.26 -15.50
N PRO A 133 -12.07 -3.22 -16.31
CA PRO A 133 -13.01 -4.33 -16.43
C PRO A 133 -12.38 -5.63 -16.92
N ASN A 134 -11.27 -5.57 -17.66
CA ASN A 134 -10.62 -6.70 -18.31
C ASN A 134 -9.44 -7.28 -17.49
N LEU A 135 -9.03 -6.61 -16.42
CA LEU A 135 -7.91 -7.05 -15.58
C LEU A 135 -8.19 -8.41 -14.94
N LYS A 136 -7.13 -9.24 -14.82
CA LYS A 136 -7.17 -10.61 -14.32
C LYS A 136 -6.24 -10.79 -13.13
N PRO A 137 -6.69 -10.43 -11.92
CA PRO A 137 -5.91 -10.65 -10.70
C PRO A 137 -5.58 -12.14 -10.48
N LEU A 138 -4.54 -12.44 -9.72
CA LEU A 138 -4.03 -13.79 -9.52
C LEU A 138 -4.49 -14.45 -8.21
N ASN A 139 -5.20 -13.72 -7.37
CA ASN A 139 -5.64 -14.19 -6.06
C ASN A 139 -6.87 -13.41 -5.57
N PRO A 140 -7.62 -13.94 -4.58
CA PRO A 140 -8.85 -13.31 -4.08
C PRO A 140 -8.66 -11.90 -3.51
N TYR A 141 -7.46 -11.57 -2.99
CA TYR A 141 -7.15 -10.20 -2.59
C TYR A 141 -7.16 -9.25 -3.79
N GLY A 142 -6.43 -9.60 -4.86
CA GLY A 142 -6.42 -8.81 -6.10
C GLY A 142 -7.81 -8.70 -6.72
N ASP A 143 -8.59 -9.80 -6.72
CA ASP A 143 -9.98 -9.80 -7.19
C ASP A 143 -10.80 -8.79 -6.40
N SER A 144 -10.74 -8.79 -5.07
CA SER A 144 -11.54 -7.89 -4.23
C SER A 144 -11.23 -6.41 -4.48
N LYS A 145 -9.96 -6.08 -4.74
CA LYS A 145 -9.58 -4.71 -5.10
C LYS A 145 -10.09 -4.31 -6.48
N ASN A 146 -10.00 -5.22 -7.45
CA ASN A 146 -10.51 -4.99 -8.80
C ASN A 146 -12.05 -4.95 -8.85
N ASP A 147 -12.72 -5.78 -8.05
CA ASP A 147 -14.18 -5.78 -7.95
C ASP A 147 -14.69 -4.43 -7.41
N PHE A 148 -14.02 -3.86 -6.39
CA PHE A 148 -14.37 -2.53 -5.91
C PHE A 148 -14.04 -1.44 -6.93
N ASP A 149 -12.88 -1.46 -7.59
CA ASP A 149 -12.54 -0.53 -8.67
C ASP A 149 -13.58 -0.57 -9.80
N LYS A 150 -14.00 -1.77 -10.24
CA LYS A 150 -15.06 -1.94 -11.24
C LYS A 150 -16.38 -1.36 -10.76
N TRP A 151 -16.76 -1.66 -9.52
CA TRP A 151 -18.00 -1.17 -8.93
C TRP A 151 -18.02 0.37 -8.91
N VAL A 152 -16.92 1.03 -8.48
CA VAL A 152 -16.80 2.49 -8.48
C VAL A 152 -17.05 3.08 -9.87
N LEU A 153 -16.49 2.47 -10.92
CA LEU A 153 -16.63 2.96 -12.30
C LEU A 153 -18.05 2.80 -12.87
N THR A 154 -18.93 2.04 -12.23
CA THR A 154 -20.34 1.90 -12.63
C THR A 154 -21.28 2.84 -11.87
N GLN A 155 -20.79 3.60 -10.90
CA GLN A 155 -21.64 4.47 -10.11
C GLN A 155 -22.06 5.73 -10.89
N THR A 156 -23.20 6.31 -10.52
CA THR A 156 -23.73 7.57 -11.04
C THR A 156 -23.67 8.70 -10.02
N GLU A 157 -23.46 8.34 -8.75
CA GLU A 157 -23.29 9.28 -7.64
C GLU A 157 -21.91 9.09 -7.04
N PHE A 158 -21.21 10.18 -6.80
CA PHE A 158 -19.83 10.18 -6.37
C PHE A 158 -19.60 11.07 -5.15
N PRO A 159 -18.60 10.76 -4.31
CA PRO A 159 -18.05 11.75 -3.40
C PRO A 159 -17.61 13.02 -4.15
N PRO A 160 -17.58 14.20 -3.51
CA PRO A 160 -17.21 15.46 -4.16
C PRO A 160 -15.82 15.44 -4.81
N PHE A 161 -14.93 14.64 -4.24
CA PHE A 161 -13.65 14.22 -4.79
C PHE A 161 -13.39 12.78 -4.39
N TRP A 162 -12.80 11.99 -5.30
CA TRP A 162 -12.35 10.63 -4.95
C TRP A 162 -11.10 10.23 -5.75
N ALA A 163 -10.23 9.49 -5.09
CA ALA A 163 -9.08 8.87 -5.74
C ALA A 163 -8.85 7.44 -5.23
N GLY A 164 -8.82 6.48 -6.15
CA GLY A 164 -8.42 5.10 -5.89
C GLY A 164 -6.93 4.93 -6.18
N LEU A 165 -6.14 4.49 -5.22
CA LEU A 165 -4.69 4.37 -5.36
C LEU A 165 -4.27 2.92 -5.54
N LYS A 166 -3.82 2.54 -6.74
CA LYS A 166 -3.22 1.23 -7.01
C LYS A 166 -1.79 1.21 -6.47
N PHE A 167 -1.65 0.83 -5.20
CA PHE A 167 -0.33 0.71 -4.56
C PHE A 167 0.49 -0.40 -5.20
N PHE A 168 1.72 -0.07 -5.61
CA PHE A 168 2.74 -1.03 -6.02
C PHE A 168 3.45 -1.61 -4.78
N ASN A 169 4.71 -2.00 -4.87
CA ASN A 169 5.39 -2.68 -3.77
C ASN A 169 5.86 -1.69 -2.70
N VAL A 170 4.93 -1.29 -1.82
CA VAL A 170 5.23 -0.34 -0.73
C VAL A 170 6.11 -0.99 0.33
N TYR A 171 7.16 -0.30 0.77
CA TYR A 171 8.04 -0.68 1.85
C TYR A 171 8.34 0.48 2.79
N GLY A 172 8.77 0.20 4.02
CA GLY A 172 9.19 1.24 4.96
C GLY A 172 8.78 0.99 6.42
N PRO A 173 8.97 1.98 7.30
CA PRO A 173 8.67 1.83 8.72
C PRO A 173 7.22 1.45 9.03
N ASN A 174 7.00 0.92 10.23
CA ASN A 174 5.70 0.50 10.76
C ASN A 174 5.13 -0.81 10.17
N GLU A 175 5.92 -1.62 9.47
CA GLU A 175 5.47 -2.91 8.93
C GLU A 175 5.80 -4.13 9.82
N TYR A 176 6.34 -3.95 11.03
CA TYR A 176 6.79 -5.02 11.94
C TYR A 176 5.73 -6.09 12.23
N HIS A 177 4.46 -5.71 12.28
CA HIS A 177 3.32 -6.59 12.56
C HIS A 177 2.88 -7.45 11.37
N LYS A 178 3.44 -7.23 10.17
CA LYS A 178 2.93 -7.86 8.94
C LYS A 178 3.37 -9.32 8.74
N GLY A 179 4.29 -9.82 9.57
CA GLY A 179 4.79 -11.20 9.44
C GLY A 179 5.30 -11.47 8.03
N ARG A 180 4.83 -12.54 7.40
CA ARG A 180 5.24 -12.93 6.02
C ARG A 180 4.85 -11.91 4.94
N MET A 181 3.88 -11.04 5.21
CA MET A 181 3.41 -10.01 4.28
C MET A 181 4.20 -8.69 4.38
N ALA A 182 5.24 -8.66 5.20
CA ALA A 182 6.18 -7.54 5.25
C ALA A 182 6.99 -7.44 3.94
N SER A 183 7.59 -6.29 3.70
CA SER A 183 8.39 -6.06 2.49
C SER A 183 9.62 -6.98 2.41
N VAL A 184 10.13 -7.17 1.20
CA VAL A 184 11.36 -7.94 1.00
C VAL A 184 12.56 -7.28 1.69
N ILE A 185 12.58 -5.95 1.83
CA ILE A 185 13.63 -5.24 2.58
C ILE A 185 13.61 -5.64 4.05
N PHE A 186 12.44 -5.70 4.67
CA PHE A 186 12.28 -6.16 6.05
C PHE A 186 12.77 -7.60 6.24
N HIS A 187 12.39 -8.50 5.33
CA HIS A 187 12.86 -9.89 5.36
C HIS A 187 14.35 -10.01 5.12
N ALA A 188 14.91 -9.23 4.18
CA ALA A 188 16.35 -9.16 3.91
C ALA A 188 17.12 -8.73 5.16
N PHE A 189 16.70 -7.63 5.80
CA PHE A 189 17.31 -7.14 7.02
C PHE A 189 17.36 -8.21 8.11
N ARG A 190 16.25 -8.94 8.32
CA ARG A 190 16.19 -10.03 9.31
C ARG A 190 17.11 -11.18 8.94
N GLN A 191 17.07 -11.69 7.70
CA GLN A 191 17.95 -12.77 7.25
C GLN A 191 19.43 -12.40 7.41
N ILE A 192 19.82 -11.19 7.00
CA ILE A 192 21.20 -10.71 7.11
C ILE A 192 21.63 -10.59 8.58
N ASN A 193 20.73 -10.15 9.46
CA ASN A 193 21.03 -10.08 10.90
C ASN A 193 21.19 -11.46 11.56
N GLU A 194 20.33 -12.40 11.18
CA GLU A 194 20.28 -13.73 11.79
C GLU A 194 21.37 -14.66 11.23
N ASN A 195 21.65 -14.58 9.92
CA ASN A 195 22.46 -15.58 9.21
C ASN A 195 23.69 -14.99 8.51
N GLY A 196 23.87 -13.68 8.51
CA GLY A 196 24.94 -12.99 7.80
C GLY A 196 24.68 -12.82 6.30
N GLY A 197 23.76 -13.58 5.69
CA GLY A 197 23.47 -13.58 4.25
C GLY A 197 21.98 -13.50 3.93
N MET A 198 21.68 -13.37 2.64
CA MET A 198 20.31 -13.34 2.11
C MET A 198 20.14 -14.33 0.96
N LYS A 199 18.97 -14.95 0.89
CA LYS A 199 18.59 -15.86 -0.21
C LYS A 199 17.56 -15.20 -1.12
N LEU A 200 17.85 -15.18 -2.43
CA LEU A 200 16.93 -14.74 -3.48
C LEU A 200 16.46 -15.93 -4.32
N PHE A 201 15.34 -15.76 -4.99
CA PHE A 201 14.88 -16.77 -5.95
C PHE A 201 15.69 -16.75 -7.25
N ARG A 202 16.02 -17.95 -7.73
CA ARG A 202 16.49 -18.14 -9.11
C ARG A 202 15.38 -17.78 -10.08
N SER A 203 15.81 -17.32 -11.26
CA SER A 203 14.90 -17.19 -12.38
C SER A 203 14.58 -18.57 -12.98
N HIS A 204 13.31 -18.79 -13.32
CA HIS A 204 12.86 -19.91 -14.16
C HIS A 204 12.36 -19.41 -15.53
N ASN A 205 12.56 -18.12 -15.81
CA ASN A 205 12.32 -17.50 -17.10
C ASN A 205 13.69 -17.11 -17.71
N PRO A 206 14.03 -17.58 -18.95
CA PRO A 206 15.31 -17.31 -19.58
C PRO A 206 15.58 -15.83 -19.86
N ASP A 207 14.54 -15.00 -19.87
CA ASP A 207 14.67 -13.55 -20.10
C ASP A 207 15.21 -12.79 -18.87
N TYR A 208 15.32 -13.46 -17.71
CA TYR A 208 15.76 -12.86 -16.46
C TYR A 208 16.88 -13.66 -15.82
N THR A 209 17.88 -12.96 -15.31
CA THR A 209 18.94 -13.56 -14.46
C THR A 209 18.41 -13.88 -13.06
N ASP A 210 19.16 -14.67 -12.30
CA ASP A 210 18.87 -14.96 -10.89
C ASP A 210 18.82 -13.65 -10.06
N GLY A 211 17.73 -13.43 -9.33
CA GLY A 211 17.48 -12.18 -8.61
C GLY A 211 17.16 -10.98 -9.49
N GLY A 212 17.12 -11.16 -10.82
CA GLY A 212 16.86 -10.12 -11.81
C GLY A 212 15.39 -9.83 -12.08
N GLN A 213 14.47 -10.49 -11.38
CA GLN A 213 13.06 -10.16 -11.44
C GLN A 213 12.83 -8.73 -10.92
N LEU A 214 11.92 -8.00 -11.57
CA LEU A 214 11.76 -6.55 -11.41
C LEU A 214 10.44 -6.20 -10.69
N ARG A 215 10.50 -5.26 -9.76
CA ARG A 215 9.33 -4.67 -9.10
C ARG A 215 9.48 -3.17 -8.99
N ASP A 216 8.35 -2.50 -9.06
CA ASP A 216 8.28 -1.11 -8.66
C ASP A 216 8.17 -1.04 -7.14
N PHE A 217 9.29 -0.76 -6.49
CA PHE A 217 9.37 -0.56 -5.04
C PHE A 217 9.17 0.92 -4.73
N VAL A 218 8.15 1.23 -3.95
CA VAL A 218 7.82 2.60 -3.56
C VAL A 218 7.95 2.79 -2.05
N TYR A 219 8.63 3.85 -1.64
CA TYR A 219 8.85 4.13 -0.22
C TYR A 219 7.57 4.69 0.42
N VAL A 220 7.21 4.21 1.62
CA VAL A 220 5.97 4.60 2.29
C VAL A 220 5.87 6.10 2.55
N LYS A 221 7.00 6.80 2.74
CA LYS A 221 6.99 8.25 2.92
C LYS A 221 6.50 8.96 1.65
N ASP A 222 6.88 8.48 0.47
CA ASP A 222 6.38 9.03 -0.80
C ASP A 222 4.88 8.75 -0.98
N VAL A 223 4.45 7.55 -0.58
CA VAL A 223 3.02 7.19 -0.62
C VAL A 223 2.18 8.16 0.21
N VAL A 224 2.62 8.51 1.42
CA VAL A 224 1.86 9.43 2.29
C VAL A 224 1.96 10.89 1.84
N GLU A 225 3.03 11.28 1.12
CA GLU A 225 3.11 12.60 0.45
C GLU A 225 2.07 12.71 -0.66
N VAL A 226 1.92 11.68 -1.50
CA VAL A 226 0.86 11.65 -2.52
C VAL A 226 -0.53 11.71 -1.88
N CYS A 227 -0.76 10.98 -0.77
CA CYS A 227 -2.02 11.05 -0.05
C CYS A 227 -2.32 12.49 0.43
N LEU A 228 -1.31 13.19 0.97
CA LEU A 228 -1.46 14.58 1.41
C LEU A 228 -1.75 15.51 0.21
N PHE A 229 -1.00 15.39 -0.88
CA PHE A 229 -1.24 16.12 -2.12
C PHE A 229 -2.69 15.97 -2.61
N LEU A 230 -3.21 14.74 -2.65
CA LEU A 230 -4.58 14.48 -3.09
C LEU A 230 -5.63 15.14 -2.20
N LYS A 231 -5.39 15.23 -0.88
CA LYS A 231 -6.26 15.97 0.03
C LYS A 231 -6.23 17.48 -0.23
N GLU A 232 -5.04 18.02 -0.42
CA GLU A 232 -4.85 19.47 -0.54
C GLU A 232 -5.26 20.01 -1.92
N LYS A 233 -5.03 19.25 -2.97
CA LYS A 233 -5.24 19.70 -4.36
C LYS A 233 -6.53 19.18 -4.98
N GLN A 234 -7.03 18.01 -4.56
CA GLN A 234 -8.22 17.37 -5.11
C GLN A 234 -8.28 17.46 -6.64
N PRO A 235 -7.33 16.86 -7.37
CA PRO A 235 -7.31 16.94 -8.84
C PRO A 235 -8.51 16.18 -9.43
N THR A 236 -8.48 15.86 -10.71
CA THR A 236 -9.55 15.08 -11.36
C THR A 236 -9.75 13.74 -10.62
N SER A 237 -10.99 13.46 -10.21
CA SER A 237 -11.34 12.20 -9.57
C SER A 237 -11.06 11.01 -10.49
N GLY A 238 -10.56 9.89 -9.92
CA GLY A 238 -10.25 8.71 -10.70
C GLY A 238 -9.40 7.69 -9.95
N ILE A 239 -9.03 6.63 -10.66
CA ILE A 239 -8.10 5.62 -10.18
C ILE A 239 -6.71 5.99 -10.69
N TYR A 240 -5.71 5.96 -9.81
CA TYR A 240 -4.34 6.36 -10.06
C TYR A 240 -3.37 5.26 -9.64
N ASN A 241 -2.33 5.06 -10.41
CA ASN A 241 -1.17 4.28 -9.96
C ASN A 241 -0.41 5.03 -8.87
N LEU A 242 0.16 4.26 -7.94
CA LEU A 242 1.08 4.78 -6.95
C LEU A 242 2.25 3.81 -6.75
N GLY A 243 3.26 3.98 -7.57
CA GLY A 243 4.58 3.38 -7.54
C GLY A 243 5.65 4.47 -7.59
N SER A 244 6.90 4.08 -7.80
CA SER A 244 8.01 5.00 -8.07
C SER A 244 8.13 5.34 -9.57
N GLY A 245 7.48 4.56 -10.43
CA GLY A 245 7.62 4.63 -11.88
C GLY A 245 8.95 4.05 -12.40
N LYS A 246 9.69 3.31 -11.56
CA LYS A 246 10.99 2.69 -11.90
C LYS A 246 11.09 1.30 -11.31
N ALA A 247 10.95 0.29 -12.15
CA ALA A 247 11.17 -1.09 -11.73
C ALA A 247 12.64 -1.35 -11.39
N ARG A 248 12.89 -2.04 -10.28
CA ARG A 248 14.21 -2.39 -9.79
C ARG A 248 14.28 -3.89 -9.47
N THR A 249 15.48 -4.46 -9.57
CA THR A 249 15.66 -5.89 -9.32
C THR A 249 15.63 -6.23 -7.83
N PHE A 250 15.27 -7.48 -7.51
CA PHE A 250 15.45 -7.99 -6.14
C PHE A 250 16.91 -8.01 -5.72
N LEU A 251 17.83 -8.18 -6.70
CA LEU A 251 19.27 -8.10 -6.45
C LEU A 251 19.69 -6.70 -6.03
N ASP A 252 19.19 -5.63 -6.69
CA ASP A 252 19.43 -4.24 -6.28
C ASP A 252 18.93 -3.99 -4.87
N LEU A 253 17.71 -4.45 -4.56
CA LEU A 253 17.12 -4.34 -3.24
C LEU A 253 17.99 -5.01 -2.16
N ALA A 254 18.46 -6.25 -2.41
CA ALA A 254 19.32 -6.99 -1.50
C ALA A 254 20.64 -6.25 -1.24
N LYS A 255 21.33 -5.83 -2.31
CA LYS A 255 22.59 -5.07 -2.22
C LYS A 255 22.43 -3.78 -1.43
N ASN A 256 21.36 -3.02 -1.68
CA ASN A 256 21.08 -1.79 -0.94
C ASN A 256 20.76 -2.06 0.53
N THR A 257 20.13 -3.19 0.86
CA THR A 257 19.91 -3.58 2.25
C THR A 257 21.24 -3.88 2.97
N PHE A 258 22.15 -4.66 2.36
CA PHE A 258 23.50 -4.88 2.89
C PHE A 258 24.25 -3.56 3.10
N LYS A 259 24.23 -2.69 2.10
CA LYS A 259 24.86 -1.36 2.17
C LYS A 259 24.29 -0.52 3.31
N GLY A 260 22.96 -0.47 3.46
CA GLY A 260 22.29 0.23 4.56
C GLY A 260 22.68 -0.29 5.94
N MET A 261 22.94 -1.61 6.05
CA MET A 261 23.42 -2.28 7.28
C MET A 261 24.93 -2.13 7.51
N GLY A 262 25.70 -1.61 6.56
CA GLY A 262 27.17 -1.56 6.64
C GLY A 262 27.83 -2.95 6.62
N LYS A 263 27.18 -3.96 5.99
CA LYS A 263 27.67 -5.33 5.90
C LYS A 263 28.16 -5.68 4.49
N ALA A 264 29.12 -6.59 4.39
CA ALA A 264 29.55 -7.16 3.11
C ALA A 264 28.42 -8.00 2.49
N GLU A 265 28.30 -7.95 1.16
CA GLU A 265 27.30 -8.71 0.42
C GLU A 265 27.57 -10.22 0.54
N ASP A 266 26.55 -10.97 0.97
CA ASP A 266 26.50 -12.44 0.94
C ASP A 266 25.10 -12.85 0.43
N ILE A 267 24.98 -12.98 -0.88
CA ILE A 267 23.73 -13.29 -1.57
C ILE A 267 23.84 -14.66 -2.22
N SER A 268 22.95 -15.57 -1.85
CA SER A 268 22.80 -16.88 -2.46
C SER A 268 21.43 -17.03 -3.15
N PHE A 269 21.32 -18.02 -4.03
CA PHE A 269 20.10 -18.23 -4.80
C PHE A 269 19.49 -19.60 -4.52
N ILE A 270 18.18 -19.62 -4.35
CA ILE A 270 17.38 -20.84 -4.14
C ILE A 270 16.32 -20.95 -5.25
N ASP A 271 15.87 -22.15 -5.53
CA ASP A 271 14.81 -22.34 -6.53
C ASP A 271 13.50 -21.73 -6.08
N THR A 272 12.80 -21.07 -7.00
CA THR A 272 11.43 -20.63 -6.76
C THR A 272 10.56 -21.84 -6.49
N PRO A 273 9.74 -21.85 -5.41
CA PRO A 273 8.82 -22.95 -5.12
C PRO A 273 7.92 -23.29 -6.32
N ILE A 274 7.70 -24.57 -6.57
CA ILE A 274 7.00 -25.06 -7.78
C ILE A 274 5.56 -24.54 -7.86
N ASP A 275 4.89 -24.45 -6.72
CA ASP A 275 3.49 -24.02 -6.58
C ASP A 275 3.23 -22.57 -6.95
N ILE A 276 4.28 -21.73 -6.97
CA ILE A 276 4.16 -20.30 -7.34
C ILE A 276 4.79 -19.96 -8.69
N ARG A 277 5.59 -20.86 -9.31
CA ARG A 277 6.35 -20.55 -10.55
C ARG A 277 5.48 -20.03 -11.68
N ASP A 278 4.37 -20.70 -11.97
CA ASP A 278 3.50 -20.37 -13.10
C ASP A 278 2.71 -19.06 -12.90
N LYS A 279 2.64 -18.58 -11.64
CA LYS A 279 1.95 -17.34 -11.25
C LYS A 279 2.94 -16.25 -10.82
N TYR A 280 4.25 -16.51 -10.98
CA TYR A 280 5.27 -15.59 -10.53
C TYR A 280 5.37 -14.42 -11.49
N GLN A 281 5.09 -13.22 -11.01
CA GLN A 281 5.27 -12.00 -11.79
C GLN A 281 6.77 -11.70 -11.92
N TYR A 282 7.27 -11.54 -13.13
CA TYR A 282 8.68 -11.18 -13.39
C TYR A 282 8.91 -9.69 -13.50
N PHE A 283 7.86 -8.93 -13.82
CA PHE A 283 7.95 -7.48 -14.01
C PHE A 283 6.69 -6.78 -13.50
N THR A 284 6.87 -5.67 -12.76
CA THR A 284 5.82 -4.68 -12.49
C THR A 284 6.45 -3.30 -12.45
N GLU A 285 5.87 -2.33 -13.16
CA GLU A 285 6.28 -0.92 -13.15
C GLU A 285 5.05 -0.04 -13.34
N ALA A 286 4.85 0.93 -12.44
CA ALA A 286 3.74 1.85 -12.51
C ALA A 286 3.94 2.84 -13.65
N ASP A 287 2.95 2.98 -14.52
CA ASP A 287 2.84 4.18 -15.35
C ASP A 287 2.30 5.32 -14.47
N MET A 288 3.17 6.26 -14.13
CA MET A 288 2.86 7.38 -13.24
C MET A 288 2.40 8.64 -13.99
N SER A 289 2.24 8.57 -15.32
CA SER A 289 1.91 9.72 -16.16
C SER A 289 0.67 10.46 -15.66
N LYS A 290 -0.40 9.75 -15.33
CA LYS A 290 -1.65 10.33 -14.84
C LYS A 290 -1.50 11.08 -13.52
N MET A 291 -0.68 10.58 -12.58
CA MET A 291 -0.40 11.26 -11.31
C MET A 291 0.42 12.55 -11.53
N LEU A 292 1.40 12.50 -12.44
CA LEU A 292 2.19 13.69 -12.82
C LEU A 292 1.33 14.73 -13.55
N GLU A 293 0.46 14.30 -14.48
CA GLU A 293 -0.51 15.17 -15.16
C GLU A 293 -1.53 15.79 -14.20
N ALA A 294 -1.86 15.09 -13.10
CA ALA A 294 -2.68 15.62 -12.01
C ALA A 294 -1.97 16.71 -11.19
N GLY A 295 -0.68 16.97 -11.47
CA GLY A 295 0.12 18.05 -10.87
C GLY A 295 0.96 17.61 -9.66
N TYR A 296 1.16 16.29 -9.42
CA TYR A 296 2.08 15.85 -8.39
C TYR A 296 3.53 16.02 -8.86
N ASP A 297 4.30 16.87 -8.20
CA ASP A 297 5.70 17.22 -8.50
C ASP A 297 6.67 16.90 -7.34
N GLY A 298 6.18 16.27 -6.25
CA GLY A 298 6.96 16.00 -5.04
C GLY A 298 8.11 15.01 -5.20
N GLY A 299 8.19 14.32 -6.36
CA GLY A 299 9.21 13.30 -6.63
C GLY A 299 9.02 12.01 -5.81
N PHE A 300 9.91 11.06 -6.05
CA PHE A 300 9.96 9.78 -5.33
C PHE A 300 11.40 9.47 -4.95
N HIS A 301 11.63 8.96 -3.74
CA HIS A 301 12.94 8.46 -3.35
C HIS A 301 13.42 7.37 -4.31
N THR A 302 14.69 7.39 -4.62
CA THR A 302 15.34 6.23 -5.26
C THR A 302 15.29 5.03 -4.30
N LEU A 303 15.44 3.82 -4.84
CA LEU A 303 15.51 2.61 -4.01
C LEU A 303 16.64 2.72 -2.97
N GLU A 304 17.79 3.30 -3.39
CA GLU A 304 18.96 3.53 -2.56
C GLU A 304 18.65 4.42 -1.35
N GLU A 305 18.02 5.57 -1.59
CA GLU A 305 17.66 6.54 -0.55
C GLU A 305 16.62 5.95 0.41
N GLY A 306 15.54 5.39 -0.12
CA GLY A 306 14.46 4.83 0.70
C GLY A 306 14.91 3.62 1.53
N VAL A 307 15.70 2.70 0.96
CA VAL A 307 16.24 1.55 1.70
C VAL A 307 17.23 2.00 2.76
N GLN A 308 18.12 2.96 2.45
CA GLN A 308 19.08 3.48 3.43
C GLN A 308 18.35 4.14 4.61
N ASP A 309 17.36 5.01 4.35
CA ASP A 309 16.57 5.66 5.40
C ASP A 309 15.82 4.61 6.25
N TYR A 310 15.18 3.64 5.61
CA TYR A 310 14.42 2.61 6.31
C TYR A 310 15.32 1.75 7.22
N VAL A 311 16.46 1.26 6.69
CA VAL A 311 17.39 0.42 7.45
C VAL A 311 18.03 1.18 8.59
N GLN A 312 18.60 2.36 8.33
CA GLN A 312 19.42 3.08 9.31
C GLN A 312 18.59 3.79 10.37
N ASN A 313 17.48 4.41 9.98
CA ASN A 313 16.70 5.24 10.89
C ASN A 313 15.59 4.47 11.62
N TYR A 314 15.19 3.29 11.11
CA TYR A 314 14.08 2.53 11.68
C TYR A 314 14.46 1.11 12.04
N LEU A 315 14.95 0.27 11.09
CA LEU A 315 15.14 -1.16 11.34
C LEU A 315 16.23 -1.44 12.37
N ILE A 316 17.39 -0.77 12.29
CA ILE A 316 18.51 -0.97 13.25
C ILE A 316 18.08 -0.66 14.69
N GLY A 317 17.23 0.31 14.88
CA GLY A 317 16.79 0.75 16.22
C GLY A 317 15.36 0.32 16.58
N GLU A 318 14.70 -0.49 15.76
CA GLU A 318 13.28 -0.89 15.93
C GLU A 318 12.34 0.30 16.15
N LYS A 319 12.60 1.41 15.43
CA LYS A 319 11.84 2.65 15.57
C LYS A 319 10.61 2.67 14.68
N TYR A 320 9.66 3.50 15.07
CA TYR A 320 8.41 3.76 14.35
C TYR A 320 8.41 5.18 13.75
N TYR A 321 7.70 5.33 12.62
CA TYR A 321 7.51 6.62 11.96
C TYR A 321 6.28 7.32 12.48
#